data_4bb61cda804d77dae25bec4fed1ba6e1
#
_entry.id   4bb61cda804d77dae25bec4fed1ba6e1
#
_cell.length_a   1.000
_cell.length_b   1.000
_cell.length_c   1.000
_cell.angle_alpha   90.00
_cell.angle_beta   90.00
_cell.angle_gamma   90.00
#
_symmetry.space_group_name_H-M   'P 1'
#
loop_
_entity.id
_entity.type
_entity.pdbx_description
1 polymer ?
#
loop_
_entity_poly.entity_id
_entity_poly.type
_entity_poly.pdbx_seq_one_letter_code
_entity_poly.pdbx_strand_id
1 'polypeptide(L)'
;MARKLMEMSKADPKGLVRESYAIEGITLGECRSIFVDWALSLAPGTDPREALRVLIATYGPGRADHPMTGVLEAGLSEAPNATRRGGRAGRLGARG
;
A
#
# COMPACT_ATOMS: atom_id res chain seq x y z
N MET A 1 -23.55 10.62 -10.93
CA MET A 1 -22.82 9.47 -11.42
C MET A 1 -21.61 9.16 -10.55
N ALA A 2 -21.49 7.96 -10.18
CA ALA A 2 -20.43 7.60 -9.29
C ALA A 2 -19.08 7.60 -10.02
N ARG A 3 -18.08 8.04 -9.33
CA ARG A 3 -16.75 7.99 -9.86
C ARG A 3 -16.27 6.55 -9.92
N LYS A 4 -15.62 6.21 -11.01
CA LYS A 4 -15.14 4.87 -11.15
C LYS A 4 -13.92 4.66 -10.27
N LEU A 5 -13.93 3.62 -9.46
CA LEU A 5 -12.81 3.29 -8.62
C LEU A 5 -11.82 2.45 -9.41
N MET A 6 -10.57 2.48 -8.97
CA MET A 6 -9.54 1.66 -9.58
C MET A 6 -9.93 0.19 -9.43
N GLU A 7 -9.76 -0.57 -10.50
CA GLU A 7 -10.07 -1.99 -10.47
C GLU A 7 -9.03 -2.75 -9.66
N MET A 8 -9.50 -3.82 -9.03
CA MET A 8 -8.59 -4.63 -8.22
C MET A 8 -7.45 -5.20 -9.05
N SER A 9 -7.68 -5.47 -10.32
CA SER A 9 -6.62 -5.97 -11.19
C SER A 9 -5.50 -4.97 -11.36
N LYS A 10 -5.77 -3.69 -11.13
CA LYS A 10 -4.74 -2.66 -11.15
C LYS A 10 -4.20 -2.36 -9.76
N ALA A 11 -5.08 -2.42 -8.77
CA ALA A 11 -4.67 -2.11 -7.40
C ALA A 11 -3.80 -3.21 -6.81
N ASP A 12 -4.03 -4.46 -7.20
CA ASP A 12 -3.28 -5.60 -6.68
C ASP A 12 -3.04 -6.58 -7.82
N PRO A 13 -2.19 -6.21 -8.79
CA PRO A 13 -2.08 -6.98 -10.03
C PRO A 13 -1.63 -8.42 -9.84
N LYS A 14 -0.85 -8.69 -8.81
CA LYS A 14 -0.38 -10.06 -8.57
C LYS A 14 -1.09 -10.72 -7.40
N GLY A 15 -2.11 -10.08 -6.85
CA GLY A 15 -2.83 -10.64 -5.74
C GLY A 15 -2.01 -10.77 -4.46
N LEU A 16 -0.95 -9.98 -4.34
CA LEU A 16 -0.06 -10.07 -3.19
C LEU A 16 -0.74 -9.65 -1.90
N VAL A 17 -1.50 -8.57 -1.95
CA VAL A 17 -2.22 -8.11 -0.77
C VAL A 17 -3.32 -9.09 -0.42
N ARG A 18 -4.05 -9.58 -1.42
CA ARG A 18 -5.06 -10.59 -1.17
C ARG A 18 -4.45 -11.81 -0.49
N GLU A 19 -3.28 -12.22 -0.96
CA GLU A 19 -2.60 -13.37 -0.38
C GLU A 19 -2.27 -13.15 1.09
N SER A 20 -1.85 -11.94 1.43
CA SER A 20 -1.47 -11.65 2.81
C SER A 20 -2.64 -11.86 3.77
N TYR A 21 -3.85 -11.58 3.32
CA TYR A 21 -5.03 -11.78 4.16
C TYR A 21 -5.44 -13.24 4.25
N ALA A 22 -4.93 -14.07 3.34
CA ALA A 22 -5.22 -15.50 3.37
C ALA A 22 -4.23 -16.30 4.20
N ILE A 23 -3.10 -15.70 4.55
CA ILE A 23 -2.08 -16.41 5.32
C ILE A 23 -2.42 -16.34 6.79
N GLU A 24 -2.69 -17.51 7.38
CA GLU A 24 -3.00 -17.55 8.80
C GLU A 24 -1.74 -17.31 9.61
N GLY A 25 -1.81 -16.42 10.59
CA GLY A 25 -0.67 -16.16 11.45
C GLY A 25 0.43 -15.32 10.82
N ILE A 26 0.13 -14.63 9.72
CA ILE A 26 1.14 -13.81 9.09
C ILE A 26 1.67 -12.76 10.06
N THR A 27 2.98 -12.49 9.99
CA THR A 27 3.60 -11.52 10.89
C THR A 27 3.66 -10.15 10.25
N LEU A 28 3.89 -9.14 11.08
CA LEU A 28 4.03 -7.78 10.61
C LEU A 28 5.20 -7.65 9.63
N GLY A 29 6.31 -8.31 9.92
CA GLY A 29 7.47 -8.27 9.03
C GLY A 29 7.16 -8.84 7.67
N GLU A 30 6.40 -9.94 7.65
CA GLU A 30 5.99 -10.54 6.39
C GLU A 30 5.08 -9.60 5.61
N CYS A 31 4.17 -8.93 6.32
CA CYS A 31 3.28 -7.97 5.68
C CYS A 31 4.06 -6.82 5.06
N ARG A 32 5.09 -6.35 5.74
CA ARG A 32 5.91 -5.28 5.20
C ARG A 32 6.66 -5.70 3.94
N SER A 33 7.15 -6.94 3.93
CA SER A 33 7.82 -7.46 2.74
C SER A 33 6.85 -7.55 1.58
N ILE A 34 5.65 -8.04 1.85
CA ILE A 34 4.61 -8.14 0.82
C ILE A 34 4.25 -6.74 0.32
N PHE A 35 4.20 -5.78 1.23
CA PHE A 35 3.87 -4.41 0.86
C PHE A 35 4.88 -3.86 -0.15
N VAL A 36 6.16 -4.10 0.09
CA VAL A 36 7.20 -3.65 -0.83
C VAL A 36 7.04 -4.34 -2.18
N ASP A 37 6.84 -5.66 -2.16
CA ASP A 37 6.64 -6.40 -3.40
C ASP A 37 5.42 -5.91 -4.16
N TRP A 38 4.36 -5.60 -3.42
CA TRP A 38 3.15 -5.06 -4.04
C TRP A 38 3.44 -3.72 -4.72
N ALA A 39 4.14 -2.83 -4.03
CA ALA A 39 4.43 -1.53 -4.59
C ALA A 39 5.23 -1.65 -5.89
N LEU A 40 6.17 -2.59 -5.92
CA LEU A 40 6.98 -2.82 -7.10
C LEU A 40 6.21 -3.47 -8.24
N SER A 41 5.07 -4.09 -7.92
CA SER A 41 4.27 -4.77 -8.93
C SER A 41 3.31 -3.85 -9.66
N LEU A 42 3.12 -2.64 -9.16
CA LEU A 42 2.19 -1.71 -9.78
C LEU A 42 2.68 -1.30 -11.16
N ALA A 43 1.74 -1.22 -12.10
CA ALA A 43 2.09 -0.80 -13.45
C ALA A 43 2.52 0.66 -13.47
N PRO A 44 3.39 1.03 -14.41
CA PRO A 44 3.78 2.43 -14.54
C PRO A 44 2.54 3.30 -14.71
N GLY A 45 2.51 4.41 -14.01
CA GLY A 45 1.37 5.30 -14.09
C GLY A 45 0.26 5.01 -13.11
N THR A 46 0.33 3.89 -12.39
CA THR A 46 -0.65 3.60 -11.35
C THR A 46 -0.32 4.41 -10.11
N ASP A 47 -1.33 5.12 -9.61
CA ASP A 47 -1.14 5.92 -8.40
C ASP A 47 -1.18 5.02 -7.18
N PRO A 48 -0.07 4.89 -6.45
CA PRO A 48 -0.04 4.00 -5.28
C PRO A 48 -1.04 4.40 -4.20
N ARG A 49 -1.28 5.69 -4.03
CA ARG A 49 -2.22 6.13 -3.00
C ARG A 49 -3.63 5.72 -3.35
N GLU A 50 -3.98 5.84 -4.62
CA GLU A 50 -5.30 5.41 -5.07
C GLU A 50 -5.46 3.90 -4.88
N ALA A 51 -4.42 3.15 -5.23
CA ALA A 51 -4.44 1.71 -5.04
C ALA A 51 -4.59 1.35 -3.57
N LEU A 52 -3.87 2.05 -2.69
CA LEU A 52 -3.98 1.79 -1.26
C LEU A 52 -5.40 2.05 -0.75
N ARG A 53 -6.03 3.13 -1.22
CA ARG A 53 -7.39 3.41 -0.82
C ARG A 53 -8.34 2.30 -1.20
N VAL A 54 -8.18 1.77 -2.41
CA VAL A 54 -9.02 0.67 -2.88
C VAL A 54 -8.78 -0.58 -2.03
N LEU A 55 -7.52 -0.89 -1.75
CA LEU A 55 -7.19 -2.07 -0.96
C LEU A 55 -7.73 -1.98 0.46
N ILE A 56 -7.58 -0.81 1.08
CA ILE A 56 -8.07 -0.61 2.43
C ILE A 56 -9.60 -0.72 2.46
N ALA A 57 -10.26 -0.12 1.46
CA ALA A 57 -11.71 -0.18 1.41
C ALA A 57 -12.21 -1.60 1.17
N THR A 58 -11.43 -2.40 0.45
CA THR A 58 -11.84 -3.76 0.11
C THR A 58 -11.58 -4.74 1.24
N TYR A 59 -10.39 -4.68 1.83
CA TYR A 59 -9.98 -5.69 2.81
C TYR A 59 -10.04 -5.23 4.24
N GLY A 60 -10.05 -3.91 4.48
CA GLY A 60 -10.01 -3.37 5.83
C GLY A 60 -11.22 -3.65 6.69
N PRO A 61 -12.45 -3.51 6.14
CA PRO A 61 -13.65 -3.70 6.97
C PRO A 61 -13.69 -5.09 7.56
N GLY A 62 -13.86 -5.16 8.89
CA GLY A 62 -13.88 -6.44 9.56
C GLY A 62 -12.50 -7.00 9.86
N ARG A 63 -11.44 -6.33 9.46
CA ARG A 63 -10.07 -6.81 9.65
C ARG A 63 -9.16 -5.72 10.16
N ALA A 64 -9.70 -4.85 10.98
CA ALA A 64 -8.91 -3.72 11.47
C ALA A 64 -7.68 -4.15 12.27
N ASP A 65 -7.75 -5.32 12.89
CA ASP A 65 -6.63 -5.81 13.69
C ASP A 65 -5.64 -6.67 12.90
N HIS A 66 -5.91 -6.88 11.61
CA HIS A 66 -4.97 -7.65 10.79
C HIS A 66 -3.73 -6.81 10.54
N PRO A 67 -2.53 -7.40 10.67
CA PRO A 67 -1.31 -6.60 10.49
C PRO A 67 -1.20 -5.94 9.12
N MET A 68 -1.72 -6.59 8.07
CA MET A 68 -1.63 -5.99 6.74
C MET A 68 -2.47 -4.73 6.63
N THR A 69 -3.61 -4.67 7.32
CA THR A 69 -4.43 -3.47 7.31
C THR A 69 -3.65 -2.29 7.87
N GLY A 70 -2.95 -2.51 8.97
CA GLY A 70 -2.12 -1.47 9.56
C GLY A 70 -1.00 -1.03 8.62
N VAL A 71 -0.40 -1.99 7.93
CA VAL A 71 0.68 -1.69 6.99
C VAL A 71 0.15 -0.84 5.83
N LEU A 72 -1.03 -1.19 5.30
CA LEU A 72 -1.62 -0.44 4.21
C LEU A 72 -1.98 0.98 4.65
N GLU A 73 -2.55 1.10 5.85
CA GLU A 73 -2.93 2.41 6.36
C GLU A 73 -1.72 3.29 6.60
N ALA A 74 -0.66 2.70 7.16
CA ALA A 74 0.57 3.44 7.37
C ALA A 74 1.17 3.88 6.04
N GLY A 75 1.12 3.01 5.04
CA GLY A 75 1.63 3.34 3.73
C GLY A 75 0.89 4.51 3.11
N LEU A 76 -0.43 4.53 3.25
CA LEU A 76 -1.22 5.62 2.71
C LEU A 76 -0.90 6.92 3.45
N SER A 77 -0.77 6.85 4.75
CA SER A 77 -0.51 8.02 5.58
C SER A 77 0.88 8.61 5.31
N GLU A 78 1.85 7.74 5.07
CA GLU A 78 3.22 8.17 4.87
C GLU A 78 3.61 8.32 3.41
N ALA A 79 2.72 7.97 2.51
CA ALA A 79 3.05 8.03 1.11
C ALA A 79 3.49 9.43 0.78
N PRO A 80 4.70 9.59 0.30
CA PRO A 80 5.16 10.93 -0.03
C PRO A 80 4.29 11.44 -1.12
N ASN A 81 4.17 12.70 -1.14
CA ASN A 81 3.61 13.29 -2.26
C ASN A 81 4.65 13.12 -3.27
N ALA A 82 4.65 12.08 -3.86
CA ALA A 82 5.57 11.70 -4.82
C ALA A 82 6.49 12.73 -5.29
N THR A 83 6.41 13.73 -4.83
CA THR A 83 7.21 14.72 -5.29
C THR A 83 8.24 15.02 -4.35
N ARG A 84 8.46 14.98 -4.02
CA ARG A 84 9.20 15.42 -3.31
C ARG A 84 10.18 14.98 -3.01
N ARG A 85 10.52 15.15 -3.08
CA ARG A 85 11.24 14.85 -2.78
C ARG A 85 11.89 14.76 -2.32
N GLY A 86 12.37 14.95 -2.33
CA GLY A 86 13.00 14.86 -1.96
C GLY A 86 13.55 15.01 -1.48
N GLY A 87 13.90 15.23 -1.47
CA GLY A 87 14.53 15.34 -1.02
C GLY A 87 15.02 15.56 -0.49
N ARG A 88 15.36 15.73 -0.37
CA ARG A 88 15.97 15.94 0.18
C ARG A 88 16.37 15.73 0.85
N ALA A 89 16.48 15.72 0.75
CA ALA A 89 16.88 15.54 1.44
C ALA A 89 17.09 15.48 2.00
N GLY A 90 17.13 15.41 1.90
CA GLY A 90 17.51 15.28 2.55
C GLY A 90 17.70 15.34 3.06
N ARG A 91 18.02 15.29 3.13
CA ARG A 91 18.36 15.31 3.83
C ARG A 91 18.59 15.36 4.42
N LEU A 92 18.80 15.35 4.31
CA LEU A 92 19.08 15.31 5.03
C LEU A 92 19.16 15.27 5.64
N GLY A 93 19.23 15.21 5.57
CA GLY A 93 19.47 15.05 6.29
C GLY A 93 19.38 15.10 6.72
N ALA A 94 19.58 15.10 6.62
CA ALA A 94 19.59 15.09 7.14
C ALA A 94 19.44 15.18 7.49
N ARG A 95 19.76 15.19 7.52
CA ARG A 95 19.73 15.12 7.98
C ARG A 95 19.75 15.20 8.08
N GLY A 96 19.69 15.21 7.59
CA GLY A 96 19.96 15.20 7.75
C GLY A 96 19.99 15.17 7.80
#